data_52198e424fad4eae337abd63ed63dce0
#
_entry.id   52198e424fad4eae337abd63ed63dce0
#
_cell.length_a   1.000
_cell.length_b   1.000
_cell.length_c   1.000
_cell.angle_alpha   90.00
_cell.angle_beta   90.00
_cell.angle_gamma   90.00
#
_symmetry.space_group_name_H-M   'P 1'
#
loop_
_entity.id
_entity.type
_entity.pdbx_description
1 polymer ?
#
loop_
_entity_poly.entity_id
_entity_poly.type
_entity_poly.pdbx_seq_one_letter_code
_entity_poly.pdbx_strand_id
1 'polypeptide(L)'
;MVERRSVIVVCDGLRTDFLKPEWTPNLCRLMSKGCRFAAHKSVFPSTTRTTSASIATGCYPAGHGLQGNTIALDEGNGLVPLSAGAPDFRDRLRSATGKTLNVPTLAERLEKHGESIVFSNVSPGAAYFQDPDGFGYVYHRSGSFGPGLIPINSDDALTVTHDAEGDFIMT
;
A
#
# COMPACT_ATOMS: atom_id res chain seq x y z
N MET A 1 -7.03 28.56 -5.27
CA MET A 1 -7.13 27.24 -5.95
C MET A 1 -8.03 26.35 -5.08
N VAL A 2 -8.96 25.61 -5.67
CA VAL A 2 -9.74 24.64 -4.92
C VAL A 2 -8.82 23.48 -4.55
N GLU A 3 -8.64 23.25 -3.26
CA GLU A 3 -7.89 22.09 -2.77
C GLU A 3 -8.64 20.82 -3.19
N ARG A 4 -7.99 19.95 -3.96
CA ARG A 4 -8.58 18.67 -4.41
C ARG A 4 -7.95 17.54 -3.62
N ARG A 5 -8.79 16.66 -3.09
CA ARG A 5 -8.36 15.45 -2.39
C ARG A 5 -8.89 14.22 -3.11
N SER A 6 -8.05 13.22 -3.24
CA SER A 6 -8.44 11.89 -3.74
C SER A 6 -8.16 10.87 -2.65
N VAL A 7 -9.11 9.98 -2.43
CA VAL A 7 -8.99 8.89 -1.43
C VAL A 7 -9.14 7.56 -2.15
N ILE A 8 -8.16 6.69 -1.99
CA ILE A 8 -8.20 5.31 -2.48
C ILE A 8 -8.36 4.41 -1.26
N VAL A 9 -9.48 3.68 -1.20
CA VAL A 9 -9.74 2.72 -0.11
C VAL A 9 -9.67 1.31 -0.69
N VAL A 10 -8.70 0.52 -0.19
CA VAL A 10 -8.53 -0.88 -0.57
C VAL A 10 -9.07 -1.77 0.53
N CYS A 11 -10.17 -2.44 0.26
CA CYS A 11 -10.76 -3.43 1.16
C CYS A 11 -10.17 -4.82 0.81
N ASP A 12 -9.01 -5.13 1.40
CA ASP A 12 -8.31 -6.39 1.11
C ASP A 12 -9.15 -7.60 1.55
N GLY A 13 -9.30 -8.58 0.66
CA GLY A 13 -10.11 -9.77 0.91
C GLY A 13 -11.64 -9.59 0.82
N LEU A 14 -12.15 -8.38 0.59
CA LEU A 14 -13.59 -8.15 0.46
C LEU A 14 -14.14 -8.82 -0.79
N ARG A 15 -14.98 -9.82 -0.61
CA ARG A 15 -15.66 -10.54 -1.69
C ARG A 15 -16.86 -9.74 -2.21
N THR A 16 -17.12 -9.83 -3.50
CA THR A 16 -18.22 -9.10 -4.16
C THR A 16 -19.60 -9.49 -3.62
N ASP A 17 -19.79 -10.75 -3.20
CA ASP A 17 -21.05 -11.24 -2.63
C ASP A 17 -21.34 -10.72 -1.21
N PHE A 18 -20.35 -10.10 -0.56
CA PHE A 18 -20.52 -9.38 0.71
C PHE A 18 -20.96 -7.93 0.54
N LEU A 19 -20.99 -7.42 -0.69
CA LEU A 19 -21.50 -6.08 -0.97
C LEU A 19 -23.05 -6.08 -0.93
N LYS A 20 -23.60 -6.15 0.28
CA LYS A 20 -25.04 -6.19 0.57
C LYS A 20 -25.37 -5.16 1.66
N PRO A 21 -26.58 -4.55 1.61
CA PRO A 21 -26.99 -3.55 2.60
C PRO A 21 -26.89 -4.04 4.06
N GLU A 22 -27.10 -5.33 4.30
CA GLU A 22 -27.04 -5.94 5.63
C GLU A 22 -25.61 -5.96 6.21
N TRP A 23 -24.59 -6.08 5.36
CA TRP A 23 -23.19 -6.24 5.80
C TRP A 23 -22.32 -5.03 5.49
N THR A 24 -22.60 -4.36 4.36
CA THR A 24 -21.78 -3.23 3.90
C THR A 24 -22.66 -2.03 3.47
N PRO A 25 -23.52 -1.49 4.37
CA PRO A 25 -24.50 -0.46 3.99
C PRO A 25 -23.86 0.80 3.42
N ASN A 26 -22.71 1.20 3.97
CA ASN A 26 -22.01 2.40 3.51
C ASN A 26 -21.40 2.22 2.11
N LEU A 27 -20.82 1.04 1.81
CA LEU A 27 -20.33 0.73 0.47
C LEU A 27 -21.49 0.66 -0.53
N CYS A 28 -22.58 0.03 -0.17
CA CYS A 28 -23.78 -0.01 -1.01
C CYS A 28 -24.32 1.40 -1.30
N ARG A 29 -24.34 2.29 -0.30
CA ARG A 29 -24.71 3.69 -0.47
C ARG A 29 -23.74 4.44 -1.39
N LEU A 30 -22.43 4.20 -1.27
CA LEU A 30 -21.44 4.77 -2.18
C LEU A 30 -21.65 4.28 -3.62
N MET A 31 -21.86 2.98 -3.79
CA MET A 31 -22.12 2.37 -5.10
C MET A 31 -23.36 2.93 -5.79
N SER A 32 -24.42 3.28 -5.02
CA SER A 32 -25.63 3.87 -5.58
C SER A 32 -25.46 5.32 -6.08
N LYS A 33 -24.42 6.02 -5.61
CA LYS A 33 -24.10 7.42 -5.97
C LYS A 33 -22.92 7.56 -6.93
N GLY A 34 -22.17 6.49 -7.11
CA GLY A 34 -20.95 6.46 -7.91
C GLY A 34 -21.05 5.56 -9.13
N CYS A 35 -19.91 5.20 -9.68
CA CYS A 35 -19.80 4.27 -10.79
C CYS A 35 -19.25 2.92 -10.30
N ARG A 36 -19.90 1.83 -10.67
CA ARG A 36 -19.44 0.47 -10.38
C ARG A 36 -18.87 -0.18 -11.63
N PHE A 37 -17.65 -0.66 -11.55
CA PHE A 37 -16.98 -1.40 -12.62
C PHE A 37 -17.15 -2.91 -12.41
N ALA A 38 -18.18 -3.50 -13.00
CA ALA A 38 -18.51 -4.92 -12.80
C ALA A 38 -17.48 -5.89 -13.40
N ALA A 39 -16.73 -5.46 -14.41
CA ALA A 39 -15.72 -6.26 -15.10
C ALA A 39 -14.28 -5.96 -14.65
N HIS A 40 -14.10 -5.22 -13.53
CA HIS A 40 -12.77 -4.95 -13.00
C HIS A 40 -12.11 -6.24 -12.52
N LYS A 41 -10.82 -6.39 -12.84
CA LYS A 41 -9.99 -7.53 -12.44
C LYS A 41 -8.72 -7.02 -11.79
N SER A 42 -8.26 -7.72 -10.78
CA SER A 42 -6.95 -7.49 -10.19
C SER A 42 -5.83 -7.85 -11.18
N VAL A 43 -4.63 -7.37 -10.91
CA VAL A 43 -3.42 -7.83 -11.60
C VAL A 43 -3.10 -9.28 -11.23
N PHE A 44 -2.28 -9.94 -12.03
CA PHE A 44 -1.77 -11.28 -11.71
C PHE A 44 -0.26 -11.22 -11.44
N PRO A 45 0.23 -11.84 -10.34
CA PRO A 45 -0.56 -12.49 -9.27
C PRO A 45 -1.30 -11.45 -8.41
N SER A 46 -2.53 -11.78 -7.98
CA SER A 46 -3.34 -10.88 -7.14
C SER A 46 -2.97 -11.04 -5.66
N THR A 47 -1.75 -10.67 -5.35
CA THR A 47 -1.23 -10.68 -3.97
C THR A 47 -1.19 -9.25 -3.43
N THR A 48 -1.34 -9.11 -2.12
CA THR A 48 -1.46 -7.80 -1.46
C THR A 48 -0.38 -6.81 -1.89
N ARG A 49 0.88 -7.20 -1.81
CA ARG A 49 2.02 -6.29 -2.08
C ARG A 49 2.16 -5.95 -3.56
N THR A 50 1.98 -6.93 -4.43
CA THR A 50 1.99 -6.73 -5.90
C THR A 50 0.86 -5.81 -6.33
N THR A 51 -0.34 -6.01 -5.79
CA THR A 51 -1.49 -5.15 -6.07
C THR A 51 -1.28 -3.74 -5.52
N SER A 52 -0.70 -3.59 -4.32
CA SER A 52 -0.33 -2.28 -3.75
C SER A 52 0.62 -1.53 -4.67
N ALA A 53 1.69 -2.17 -5.14
CA ALA A 53 2.62 -1.57 -6.10
C ALA A 53 1.94 -1.21 -7.43
N SER A 54 1.01 -2.05 -7.91
CA SER A 54 0.25 -1.75 -9.13
C SER A 54 -0.68 -0.54 -8.97
N ILE A 55 -1.36 -0.42 -7.83
CA ILE A 55 -2.19 0.76 -7.51
C ILE A 55 -1.31 2.01 -7.44
N ALA A 56 -0.19 1.93 -6.73
CA ALA A 56 0.71 3.06 -6.54
C ALA A 56 1.36 3.56 -7.82
N THR A 57 1.61 2.68 -8.78
CA THR A 57 2.36 3.02 -10.00
C THR A 57 1.49 3.15 -11.25
N GLY A 58 0.27 2.58 -11.23
CA GLY A 58 -0.57 2.44 -12.42
C GLY A 58 -0.04 1.41 -13.42
N CYS A 59 0.90 0.53 -13.02
CA CYS A 59 1.56 -0.43 -13.90
C CYS A 59 1.25 -1.87 -13.53
N TYR A 60 1.40 -2.78 -14.50
CA TYR A 60 1.39 -4.22 -14.24
C TYR A 60 2.68 -4.67 -13.53
N PRO A 61 2.67 -5.84 -12.87
CA PRO A 61 3.83 -6.37 -12.13
C PRO A 61 5.13 -6.40 -12.92
N ALA A 62 5.08 -6.73 -14.20
CA ALA A 62 6.26 -6.69 -15.09
C ALA A 62 6.83 -5.27 -15.25
N GLY A 63 5.99 -4.24 -15.19
CA GLY A 63 6.41 -2.83 -15.30
C GLY A 63 7.06 -2.32 -14.03
N HIS A 64 6.42 -2.52 -12.87
CA HIS A 64 6.96 -2.02 -11.60
C HIS A 64 7.97 -2.95 -10.92
N GLY A 65 8.10 -4.21 -11.38
CA GLY A 65 9.14 -5.14 -10.93
C GLY A 65 8.79 -6.00 -9.71
N LEU A 66 7.74 -5.69 -8.95
CA LEU A 66 7.31 -6.49 -7.80
C LEU A 66 6.30 -7.56 -8.23
N GLN A 67 6.78 -8.77 -8.48
CA GLN A 67 6.02 -9.82 -9.16
C GLN A 67 5.31 -10.81 -8.20
N GLY A 68 5.43 -10.64 -6.88
CA GLY A 68 4.80 -11.55 -5.91
C GLY A 68 5.05 -11.16 -4.47
N ASN A 69 4.49 -11.94 -3.54
CA ASN A 69 4.81 -11.83 -2.11
C ASN A 69 6.15 -12.48 -1.75
N THR A 70 6.69 -13.30 -2.65
CA THR A 70 8.05 -13.87 -2.55
C THR A 70 8.79 -13.54 -3.85
N ILE A 71 9.96 -12.96 -3.71
CA ILE A 71 10.81 -12.51 -4.83
C ILE A 71 12.15 -13.23 -4.71
N ALA A 72 12.63 -13.79 -5.80
CA ALA A 72 13.99 -14.28 -5.87
C ALA A 72 14.93 -13.10 -6.14
N LEU A 73 15.86 -12.87 -5.23
CA LEU A 73 16.83 -11.78 -5.28
C LEU A 73 18.25 -12.34 -5.27
N ASP A 74 19.11 -11.81 -6.13
CA ASP A 74 20.53 -12.10 -6.12
C ASP A 74 21.28 -10.94 -5.45
N GLU A 75 21.88 -11.22 -4.31
CA GLU A 75 22.73 -10.27 -3.55
C GLU A 75 24.23 -10.57 -3.74
N GLY A 76 24.56 -11.24 -4.86
CA GLY A 76 25.95 -11.61 -5.20
C GLY A 76 26.32 -13.06 -4.90
N ASN A 77 25.40 -13.84 -4.34
CA ASN A 77 25.61 -15.24 -3.98
C ASN A 77 24.59 -16.19 -4.64
N GLY A 78 23.94 -15.73 -5.71
CA GLY A 78 22.88 -16.45 -6.41
C GLY A 78 21.49 -16.09 -5.92
N LEU A 79 20.48 -16.60 -6.63
CA LEU A 79 19.06 -16.29 -6.38
C LEU A 79 18.56 -16.94 -5.09
N VAL A 80 18.06 -16.13 -4.17
CA VAL A 80 17.44 -16.56 -2.91
C VAL A 80 16.00 -16.04 -2.84
N PRO A 81 15.00 -16.89 -2.56
CA PRO A 81 13.63 -16.44 -2.39
C PRO A 81 13.47 -15.70 -1.05
N LEU A 82 12.99 -14.45 -1.13
CA LEU A 82 12.77 -13.57 0.01
C LEU A 82 11.31 -13.15 0.10
N SER A 83 10.79 -13.06 1.32
CA SER A 83 9.46 -12.50 1.54
C SER A 83 9.47 -10.99 1.28
N ALA A 84 8.66 -10.52 0.33
CA ALA A 84 8.47 -9.10 0.09
C ALA A 84 7.79 -8.35 1.25
N GLY A 85 7.37 -9.06 2.31
CA GLY A 85 6.83 -8.46 3.53
C GLY A 85 7.81 -8.42 4.69
N ALA A 86 9.04 -8.93 4.50
CA ALA A 86 10.07 -8.80 5.52
C ALA A 86 10.45 -7.32 5.72
N PRO A 87 10.69 -6.88 6.95
CA PRO A 87 10.99 -5.47 7.24
C PRO A 87 12.19 -4.93 6.47
N ASP A 88 13.19 -5.76 6.24
CA ASP A 88 14.45 -5.44 5.54
C ASP A 88 14.38 -5.63 4.02
N PHE A 89 13.31 -6.25 3.49
CA PHE A 89 13.23 -6.63 2.07
C PHE A 89 13.39 -5.44 1.13
N ARG A 90 12.75 -4.32 1.43
CA ARG A 90 12.82 -3.10 0.61
C ARG A 90 14.26 -2.61 0.45
N ASP A 91 15.01 -2.57 1.55
CA ASP A 91 16.39 -2.08 1.56
C ASP A 91 17.34 -3.07 0.87
N ARG A 92 17.11 -4.37 1.04
CA ARG A 92 17.81 -5.43 0.30
C ARG A 92 17.56 -5.34 -1.19
N LEU A 93 16.29 -5.17 -1.59
CA LEU A 93 15.90 -5.00 -2.99
C LEU A 93 16.61 -3.79 -3.61
N ARG A 94 16.59 -2.65 -2.92
CA ARG A 94 17.26 -1.43 -3.37
C ARG A 94 18.78 -1.62 -3.46
N SER A 95 19.40 -2.27 -2.50
CA SER A 95 20.83 -2.56 -2.51
C SER A 95 21.24 -3.46 -3.68
N ALA A 96 20.44 -4.46 -3.99
CA ALA A 96 20.74 -5.41 -5.06
C ALA A 96 20.42 -4.88 -6.47
N THR A 97 19.39 -4.05 -6.61
CA THR A 97 18.87 -3.62 -7.93
C THR A 97 19.02 -2.13 -8.22
N GLY A 98 19.44 -1.33 -7.22
CA GLY A 98 19.56 0.12 -7.30
C GLY A 98 18.24 0.89 -7.11
N LYS A 99 17.11 0.20 -6.95
CA LYS A 99 15.76 0.81 -6.81
C LYS A 99 14.78 -0.12 -6.11
N THR A 100 13.69 0.44 -5.60
CA THR A 100 12.63 -0.34 -4.97
C THR A 100 11.57 -0.77 -5.98
N LEU A 101 11.09 0.16 -6.80
CA LEU A 101 10.20 -0.11 -7.94
C LEU A 101 10.81 0.45 -9.22
N ASN A 102 10.49 -0.18 -10.36
CA ASN A 102 11.04 0.23 -11.65
C ASN A 102 10.46 1.53 -12.20
N VAL A 103 9.33 1.97 -11.66
CA VAL A 103 8.57 3.13 -12.12
C VAL A 103 8.10 3.97 -10.92
N PRO A 104 7.95 5.30 -11.09
CA PRO A 104 7.54 6.20 -10.03
C PRO A 104 6.15 5.86 -9.46
N THR A 105 5.99 6.02 -8.17
CA THR A 105 4.70 5.88 -7.47
C THR A 105 3.86 7.15 -7.57
N LEU A 106 2.59 7.08 -7.17
CA LEU A 106 1.73 8.26 -6.99
C LEU A 106 2.33 9.23 -5.96
N ALA A 107 2.89 8.72 -4.86
CA ALA A 107 3.52 9.54 -3.84
C ALA A 107 4.69 10.36 -4.43
N GLU A 108 5.59 9.71 -5.16
CA GLU A 108 6.70 10.38 -5.86
C GLU A 108 6.20 11.44 -6.86
N ARG A 109 5.16 11.13 -7.64
CA ARG A 109 4.59 12.07 -8.61
C ARG A 109 3.91 13.27 -7.96
N LEU A 110 3.39 13.12 -6.74
CA LEU A 110 2.73 14.17 -5.99
C LEU A 110 3.71 15.08 -5.23
N GLU A 111 4.95 14.69 -5.02
CA GLU A 111 5.95 15.39 -4.22
C GLU A 111 5.96 16.93 -4.43
N LYS A 112 5.80 17.37 -5.69
CA LYS A 112 5.80 18.81 -6.07
C LYS A 112 4.41 19.44 -6.19
N HIS A 113 3.36 18.67 -5.96
CA HIS A 113 1.98 19.07 -6.24
C HIS A 113 1.05 18.95 -5.06
N GLY A 114 1.45 18.25 -4.02
CA GLY A 114 0.64 17.98 -2.84
C GLY A 114 1.27 16.96 -1.93
N GLU A 115 0.50 16.47 -0.98
CA GLU A 115 0.94 15.48 -0.01
C GLU A 115 0.32 14.11 -0.32
N SER A 116 1.07 13.06 -0.06
CA SER A 116 0.61 11.67 -0.07
C SER A 116 0.58 11.14 1.35
N ILE A 117 -0.51 10.47 1.71
CA ILE A 117 -0.66 9.81 2.99
C ILE A 117 -1.12 8.37 2.73
N VAL A 118 -0.39 7.43 3.28
CA VAL A 118 -0.67 5.99 3.17
C VAL A 118 -0.97 5.43 4.55
N PHE A 119 -2.12 4.76 4.69
CA PHE A 119 -2.48 4.00 5.88
C PHE A 119 -2.60 2.52 5.54
N SER A 120 -2.09 1.64 6.39
CA SER A 120 -2.32 0.20 6.25
C SER A 120 -2.41 -0.47 7.62
N ASN A 121 -3.58 -1.00 7.95
CA ASN A 121 -3.76 -1.88 9.10
C ASN A 121 -3.66 -3.38 8.74
N VAL A 122 -3.62 -3.71 7.45
CA VAL A 122 -3.54 -5.10 6.98
C VAL A 122 -2.13 -5.67 7.15
N SER A 123 -1.14 -5.00 6.56
CA SER A 123 0.26 -5.37 6.71
C SER A 123 1.18 -4.20 6.42
N PRO A 124 2.33 -4.11 7.08
CA PRO A 124 3.35 -3.10 6.75
C PRO A 124 3.78 -3.15 5.29
N GLY A 125 3.88 -4.35 4.71
CA GLY A 125 4.27 -4.54 3.32
C GLY A 125 3.28 -3.95 2.30
N ALA A 126 2.00 -3.83 2.64
CA ALA A 126 1.04 -3.14 1.80
C ALA A 126 1.35 -1.63 1.76
N ALA A 127 1.63 -1.00 2.90
CA ALA A 127 2.01 0.40 2.98
C ALA A 127 3.36 0.66 2.29
N TYR A 128 4.36 -0.19 2.52
CA TYR A 128 5.70 -0.03 1.95
C TYR A 128 5.71 0.05 0.42
N PHE A 129 4.80 -0.63 -0.27
CA PHE A 129 4.76 -0.60 -1.74
C PHE A 129 3.79 0.43 -2.31
N GLN A 130 3.11 1.20 -1.47
CA GLN A 130 2.41 2.41 -1.89
C GLN A 130 3.35 3.61 -1.98
N ASP A 131 4.28 3.73 -1.03
CA ASP A 131 5.31 4.76 -1.00
C ASP A 131 6.62 4.17 -0.43
N PRO A 132 7.33 3.37 -1.21
CA PRO A 132 8.51 2.65 -0.73
C PRO A 132 9.70 3.54 -0.40
N ASP A 133 9.76 4.73 -1.00
CA ASP A 133 10.88 5.65 -0.90
C ASP A 133 10.58 6.85 0.01
N GLY A 134 9.33 6.95 0.52
CA GLY A 134 8.96 7.92 1.54
C GLY A 134 8.83 9.34 1.02
N PHE A 135 8.13 9.55 -0.08
CA PHE A 135 7.81 10.90 -0.58
C PHE A 135 6.71 11.58 0.24
N GLY A 136 5.91 10.81 0.98
CA GLY A 136 4.85 11.30 1.84
C GLY A 136 4.86 10.64 3.21
N TYR A 137 3.70 10.61 3.85
CA TYR A 137 3.51 10.00 5.15
C TYR A 137 3.06 8.55 5.01
N VAL A 138 3.64 7.66 5.79
CA VAL A 138 3.31 6.23 5.78
C VAL A 138 3.01 5.77 7.21
N TYR A 139 1.79 5.31 7.42
CA TYR A 139 1.31 4.82 8.71
C TYR A 139 0.93 3.35 8.61
N HIS A 140 1.48 2.53 9.49
CA HIS A 140 1.12 1.13 9.61
C HIS A 140 1.34 0.64 11.06
N ARG A 141 0.79 -0.52 11.38
CA ARG A 141 0.82 -1.08 12.74
C ARG A 141 2.21 -1.23 13.38
N SER A 142 3.29 -1.16 12.61
CA SER A 142 4.65 -1.29 13.13
C SER A 142 5.39 0.05 13.20
N GLY A 143 4.76 1.16 12.81
CA GLY A 143 5.37 2.48 12.90
C GLY A 143 4.70 3.53 12.04
N SER A 144 5.05 4.76 12.30
CA SER A 144 4.62 5.95 11.57
C SER A 144 5.85 6.68 11.03
N PHE A 145 5.81 7.09 9.79
CA PHE A 145 6.94 7.71 9.10
C PHE A 145 6.48 8.92 8.30
N GLY A 146 7.24 10.01 8.41
CA GLY A 146 7.11 11.18 7.58
C GLY A 146 7.96 11.08 6.30
N PRO A 147 7.99 12.16 5.49
CA PRO A 147 8.81 12.23 4.30
C PRO A 147 10.28 11.88 4.57
N GLY A 148 10.90 11.18 3.63
CA GLY A 148 12.24 10.60 3.80
C GLY A 148 12.28 9.38 4.71
N LEU A 149 11.14 8.78 5.03
CA LEU A 149 10.99 7.65 5.97
C LEU A 149 11.50 7.98 7.37
N ILE A 150 11.43 9.25 7.77
CA ILE A 150 11.83 9.70 9.10
C ILE A 150 10.77 9.23 10.09
N PRO A 151 11.13 8.47 11.14
CA PRO A 151 10.17 8.04 12.15
C PRO A 151 9.48 9.24 12.81
N ILE A 152 8.16 9.17 12.95
CA ILE A 152 7.37 10.14 13.69
C ILE A 152 7.33 9.69 15.14
N ASN A 153 7.69 10.59 16.06
CA ASN A 153 7.69 10.31 17.49
C ASN A 153 6.28 10.11 18.04
N SER A 154 6.17 9.44 19.20
CA SER A 154 4.91 8.99 19.79
C SER A 154 3.85 10.08 20.00
N ASP A 155 4.26 11.33 20.19
CA ASP A 155 3.34 12.44 20.46
C ASP A 155 2.62 12.96 19.20
N ASP A 156 3.21 12.73 18.02
CA ASP A 156 2.67 13.11 16.72
C ASP A 156 2.27 11.88 15.88
N ALA A 157 2.55 10.68 16.36
CA ALA A 157 2.23 9.45 15.68
C ALA A 157 0.76 9.08 15.89
N LEU A 158 0.14 8.51 14.85
CA LEU A 158 -1.16 7.88 15.04
C LEU A 158 -1.04 6.75 16.06
N THR A 159 -1.88 6.79 17.07
CA THR A 159 -1.95 5.73 18.07
C THR A 159 -2.64 4.52 17.44
N VAL A 160 -1.96 3.39 17.45
CA VAL A 160 -2.56 2.11 17.07
C VAL A 160 -3.15 1.49 18.34
N THR A 161 -4.47 1.44 18.40
CA THR A 161 -5.21 0.77 19.47
C THR A 161 -5.93 -0.47 18.92
N HIS A 162 -6.52 -1.25 19.82
CA HIS A 162 -7.39 -2.35 19.47
C HIS A 162 -8.77 -2.06 20.02
N ASP A 163 -9.82 -2.36 19.25
CA ASP A 163 -11.18 -2.38 19.78
C ASP A 163 -11.45 -3.60 20.65
N ALA A 164 -12.70 -3.76 21.10
CA ALA A 164 -13.11 -4.87 21.95
C ALA A 164 -13.00 -6.23 21.26
N GLU A 165 -13.03 -6.25 19.93
CA GLU A 165 -12.90 -7.43 19.08
C GLU A 165 -11.44 -7.75 18.70
N GLY A 166 -10.50 -6.87 19.07
CA GLY A 166 -9.07 -7.00 18.80
C GLY A 166 -8.64 -6.47 17.43
N ASP A 167 -9.52 -5.76 16.73
CA ASP A 167 -9.20 -5.12 15.47
C ASP A 167 -8.39 -3.83 15.68
N PHE A 168 -7.49 -3.54 14.75
CA PHE A 168 -6.64 -2.35 14.83
C PHE A 168 -7.44 -1.08 14.52
N ILE A 169 -7.34 -0.11 15.43
CA ILE A 169 -7.81 1.26 15.22
C ILE A 169 -6.61 2.20 15.19
N MET A 170 -6.52 3.03 14.16
CA MET A 170 -5.57 4.15 14.11
C MET A 170 -6.31 5.44 14.39
N THR A 171 -5.92 6.14 15.44
CA THR A 171 -6.49 7.42 15.89
C THR A 171 -5.44 8.50 15.97
#